data_c9af05ec212f0cd1821fa51f873f5e34
#
_entry.id   c9af05ec212f0cd1821fa51f873f5e34
#
_cell.length_a   1.000
_cell.length_b   1.000
_cell.length_c   1.000
_cell.angle_alpha   90.00
_cell.angle_beta   90.00
_cell.angle_gamma   90.00
#
_symmetry.space_group_name_H-M   'P 1'
#
loop_
_entity.id
_entity.type
_entity.pdbx_description
1 polymer ?
#
loop_
_entity_poly.entity_id
_entity_poly.type
_entity_poly.pdbx_seq_one_letter_code
_entity_poly.pdbx_strand_id
1 'polypeptide(L)'
;FKVGIVNYVDHASLNQIVASVESRLDELGAEKGVTFDYADYYANAQADQSNLNQIGADLVGDGVDVIVAVATPTAATMLAAVEDTDIPVVYSAVTDPAAAGFDGEENITGTSDALNTDAIMNLITAVNPDIDTIGLLYDLSQDSSTQAIADAKAFCDKNGIKYIEKNGTTTAEVQMAAEALIASGVKAVFTPTDNTIMTA
;
A
#
# COMPACT_ATOMS: atom_id res chain seq x y z
N PHE A 1 -4.57 -13.46 -23.39
CA PHE A 1 -5.23 -12.58 -22.43
C PHE A 1 -4.39 -11.33 -22.22
N LYS A 2 -5.03 -10.16 -22.20
CA LYS A 2 -4.41 -8.88 -21.90
C LYS A 2 -4.49 -8.64 -20.40
N VAL A 3 -3.36 -8.46 -19.74
CA VAL A 3 -3.30 -8.27 -18.28
C VAL A 3 -2.71 -6.90 -17.97
N GLY A 4 -3.54 -5.97 -17.53
CA GLY A 4 -3.06 -4.69 -17.00
C GLY A 4 -2.33 -4.90 -15.70
N ILE A 5 -1.09 -4.42 -15.55
CA ILE A 5 -0.37 -4.43 -14.28
C ILE A 5 -0.05 -2.98 -13.92
N VAL A 6 -0.61 -2.48 -12.83
CA VAL A 6 -0.44 -1.09 -12.41
C VAL A 6 0.29 -1.02 -11.08
N ASN A 7 1.48 -0.42 -11.10
CA ASN A 7 2.28 -0.16 -9.91
C ASN A 7 2.07 1.29 -9.45
N TYR A 8 1.94 1.52 -8.14
CA TYR A 8 1.74 2.85 -7.59
C TYR A 8 2.98 3.74 -7.74
N VAL A 9 4.14 3.21 -7.35
CA VAL A 9 5.40 3.96 -7.33
C VAL A 9 6.60 3.03 -7.45
N ASP A 10 7.71 3.54 -7.92
CA ASP A 10 8.97 2.81 -7.96
C ASP A 10 9.54 2.62 -6.55
N HIS A 11 9.27 1.48 -5.97
CA HIS A 11 9.75 1.05 -4.66
C HIS A 11 10.11 -0.43 -4.68
N ALA A 12 11.21 -0.80 -4.01
CA ALA A 12 11.77 -2.15 -4.07
C ALA A 12 10.74 -3.26 -3.75
N SER A 13 9.91 -3.07 -2.73
CA SER A 13 8.89 -4.06 -2.33
C SER A 13 7.77 -4.17 -3.36
N LEU A 14 7.26 -3.04 -3.89
CA LEU A 14 6.20 -3.05 -4.90
C LEU A 14 6.71 -3.61 -6.23
N ASN A 15 7.93 -3.26 -6.63
CA ASN A 15 8.58 -3.81 -7.82
C ASN A 15 8.77 -5.34 -7.70
N GLN A 16 9.07 -5.85 -6.50
CA GLN A 16 9.16 -7.29 -6.25
C GLN A 16 7.80 -7.99 -6.44
N ILE A 17 6.70 -7.36 -6.02
CA ILE A 17 5.35 -7.87 -6.24
C ILE A 17 5.07 -7.94 -7.73
N VAL A 18 5.30 -6.87 -8.48
CA VAL A 18 5.15 -6.84 -9.94
C VAL A 18 5.93 -7.97 -10.60
N ALA A 19 7.23 -8.08 -10.31
CA ALA A 19 8.08 -9.13 -10.89
C ALA A 19 7.59 -10.54 -10.54
N SER A 20 7.03 -10.74 -9.34
CA SER A 20 6.46 -12.03 -8.93
C SER A 20 5.17 -12.36 -9.67
N VAL A 21 4.33 -11.35 -9.94
CA VAL A 21 3.11 -11.49 -10.76
C VAL A 21 3.48 -11.87 -12.19
N GLU A 22 4.40 -11.14 -12.82
CA GLU A 22 4.88 -11.40 -14.17
C GLU A 22 5.44 -12.83 -14.30
N SER A 23 6.33 -13.22 -13.39
CA SER A 23 6.90 -14.58 -13.37
C SER A 23 5.82 -15.65 -13.24
N ARG A 24 4.81 -15.41 -12.39
CA ARG A 24 3.73 -16.39 -12.20
C ARG A 24 2.79 -16.47 -13.42
N LEU A 25 2.55 -15.35 -14.10
CA LEU A 25 1.79 -15.34 -15.36
C LEU A 25 2.51 -16.13 -16.45
N ASP A 26 3.84 -16.00 -16.57
CA ASP A 26 4.65 -16.79 -17.51
C ASP A 26 4.56 -18.30 -17.22
N GLU A 27 4.72 -18.69 -15.95
CA GLU A 27 4.57 -20.09 -15.53
C GLU A 27 3.18 -20.63 -15.86
N LEU A 28 2.12 -19.88 -15.50
CA LEU A 28 0.74 -20.27 -15.78
C LEU A 28 0.45 -20.35 -17.28
N GLY A 29 1.02 -19.45 -18.06
CA GLY A 29 0.93 -19.46 -19.52
C GLY A 29 1.50 -20.75 -20.08
N ALA A 30 2.69 -21.13 -19.63
CA ALA A 30 3.33 -22.40 -20.03
C ALA A 30 2.54 -23.63 -19.57
N GLU A 31 2.05 -23.65 -18.32
CA GLU A 31 1.25 -24.73 -17.76
C GLU A 31 -0.08 -24.95 -18.50
N LYS A 32 -0.75 -23.85 -18.87
CA LYS A 32 -2.10 -23.88 -19.45
C LYS A 32 -2.13 -23.80 -20.98
N GLY A 33 -1.00 -23.55 -21.64
CA GLY A 33 -0.91 -23.37 -23.09
C GLY A 33 -1.63 -22.10 -23.57
N VAL A 34 -1.59 -21.02 -22.77
CA VAL A 34 -2.16 -19.71 -23.08
C VAL A 34 -1.09 -18.62 -23.00
N THR A 35 -1.33 -17.47 -23.59
CA THR A 35 -0.45 -16.31 -23.48
C THR A 35 -1.12 -15.22 -22.63
N PHE A 36 -0.40 -14.72 -21.65
CA PHE A 36 -0.72 -13.52 -20.91
C PHE A 36 0.14 -12.38 -21.43
N ASP A 37 -0.49 -11.41 -22.06
CA ASP A 37 0.15 -10.21 -22.57
C ASP A 37 0.03 -9.13 -21.49
N TYR A 38 1.10 -8.90 -20.76
CA TYR A 38 1.20 -7.90 -19.71
C TYR A 38 2.24 -6.83 -20.02
N ALA A 39 3.22 -7.12 -20.89
CA ALA A 39 4.32 -6.20 -21.16
C ALA A 39 3.84 -4.88 -21.80
N ASP A 40 2.84 -4.97 -22.68
CA ASP A 40 2.24 -3.79 -23.35
C ASP A 40 1.23 -3.05 -22.45
N TYR A 41 0.84 -3.65 -21.32
CA TYR A 41 -0.18 -3.13 -20.38
C TYR A 41 0.35 -2.90 -18.97
N TYR A 42 1.67 -2.83 -18.80
CA TYR A 42 2.31 -2.41 -17.55
C TYR A 42 2.41 -0.89 -17.47
N ALA A 43 2.06 -0.33 -16.31
CA ALA A 43 2.23 1.09 -16.04
C ALA A 43 2.63 1.36 -14.59
N ASN A 44 3.36 2.45 -14.37
CA ASN A 44 3.73 2.95 -13.05
C ASN A 44 3.20 4.38 -12.90
N ALA A 45 2.41 4.62 -11.88
CA ALA A 45 1.73 5.89 -11.66
C ALA A 45 2.63 7.00 -11.11
N GLN A 46 3.84 6.66 -10.64
CA GLN A 46 4.80 7.61 -10.04
C GLN A 46 4.23 8.37 -8.83
N ALA A 47 3.38 7.69 -8.03
CA ALA A 47 2.64 8.25 -6.90
C ALA A 47 1.75 9.46 -7.27
N ASP A 48 1.30 9.55 -8.52
CA ASP A 48 0.47 10.63 -9.03
C ASP A 48 -0.95 10.16 -9.36
N GLN A 49 -1.95 10.81 -8.75
CA GLN A 49 -3.36 10.46 -8.92
C GLN A 49 -3.86 10.70 -10.35
N SER A 50 -3.35 11.73 -11.03
CA SER A 50 -3.74 12.02 -12.42
C SER A 50 -3.23 10.94 -13.36
N ASN A 51 -2.01 10.44 -13.10
CA ASN A 51 -1.46 9.32 -13.85
C ASN A 51 -2.27 8.05 -13.61
N LEU A 52 -2.66 7.75 -12.34
CA LEU A 52 -3.53 6.60 -12.05
C LEU A 52 -4.84 6.66 -12.82
N ASN A 53 -5.51 7.81 -12.83
CA ASN A 53 -6.76 7.99 -13.56
C ASN A 53 -6.58 7.77 -15.06
N GLN A 54 -5.48 8.30 -15.64
CA GLN A 54 -5.19 8.12 -17.06
C GLN A 54 -4.90 6.66 -17.39
N ILE A 55 -4.08 5.99 -16.58
CA ILE A 55 -3.74 4.56 -16.74
C ILE A 55 -5.03 3.71 -16.71
N GLY A 56 -5.92 3.97 -15.76
CA GLY A 56 -7.20 3.25 -15.67
C GLY A 56 -8.05 3.43 -16.94
N ALA A 57 -8.16 4.67 -17.42
CA ALA A 57 -8.90 4.97 -18.66
C ALA A 57 -8.28 4.29 -19.88
N ASP A 58 -6.95 4.26 -19.99
CA ASP A 58 -6.23 3.63 -21.10
C ASP A 58 -6.42 2.11 -21.08
N LEU A 59 -6.29 1.45 -19.93
CA LEU A 59 -6.49 -0.01 -19.80
C LEU A 59 -7.93 -0.43 -20.13
N VAL A 60 -8.92 0.36 -19.69
CA VAL A 60 -10.33 0.14 -20.07
C VAL A 60 -10.53 0.34 -21.57
N GLY A 61 -9.94 1.41 -22.13
CA GLY A 61 -10.00 1.69 -23.57
C GLY A 61 -9.36 0.61 -24.45
N ASP A 62 -8.28 0.00 -23.97
CA ASP A 62 -7.56 -1.10 -24.63
C ASP A 62 -8.29 -2.45 -24.47
N GLY A 63 -9.28 -2.52 -23.58
CA GLY A 63 -10.08 -3.71 -23.33
C GLY A 63 -9.23 -4.84 -22.75
N VAL A 64 -8.55 -4.58 -21.65
CA VAL A 64 -7.82 -5.64 -20.93
C VAL A 64 -8.78 -6.64 -20.30
N ASP A 65 -8.35 -7.89 -20.18
CA ASP A 65 -9.17 -8.96 -19.59
C ASP A 65 -9.18 -8.94 -18.04
N VAL A 66 -8.16 -8.33 -17.43
CA VAL A 66 -8.02 -8.21 -15.97
C VAL A 66 -7.00 -7.11 -15.65
N ILE A 67 -7.17 -6.44 -14.51
CA ILE A 67 -6.19 -5.48 -13.98
C ILE A 67 -5.63 -6.00 -12.66
N VAL A 68 -4.30 -6.10 -12.58
CA VAL A 68 -3.57 -6.33 -11.32
C VAL A 68 -3.14 -4.97 -10.78
N ALA A 69 -3.67 -4.60 -9.63
CA ALA A 69 -3.46 -3.29 -9.00
C ALA A 69 -2.58 -3.43 -7.75
N VAL A 70 -1.39 -2.83 -7.76
CA VAL A 70 -0.43 -2.92 -6.65
C VAL A 70 -0.50 -1.66 -5.81
N ALA A 71 -0.77 -1.81 -4.54
CA ALA A 71 -1.02 -0.81 -3.49
C ALA A 71 -2.47 -0.27 -3.45
N THR A 72 -2.90 0.18 -2.26
CA THR A 72 -4.27 0.64 -1.98
C THR A 72 -4.74 1.76 -2.91
N PRO A 73 -3.98 2.86 -3.16
CA PRO A 73 -4.44 3.92 -4.05
C PRO A 73 -4.68 3.44 -5.48
N THR A 74 -3.83 2.52 -5.95
CA THR A 74 -3.97 1.91 -7.28
C THR A 74 -5.23 1.07 -7.37
N ALA A 75 -5.46 0.20 -6.38
CA ALA A 75 -6.64 -0.67 -6.36
C ALA A 75 -7.94 0.13 -6.34
N ALA A 76 -8.03 1.18 -5.51
CA ALA A 76 -9.19 2.05 -5.43
C ALA A 76 -9.46 2.79 -6.76
N THR A 77 -8.40 3.29 -7.40
CA THR A 77 -8.54 4.00 -8.68
C THR A 77 -8.91 3.04 -9.82
N MET A 78 -8.31 1.85 -9.87
CA MET A 78 -8.66 0.86 -10.89
C MET A 78 -10.08 0.34 -10.72
N LEU A 79 -10.54 0.11 -9.48
CA LEU A 79 -11.94 -0.26 -9.22
C LEU A 79 -12.91 0.82 -9.75
N ALA A 80 -12.64 2.08 -9.47
CA ALA A 80 -13.45 3.19 -9.99
C ALA A 80 -13.41 3.27 -11.53
N ALA A 81 -12.26 3.00 -12.14
CA ALA A 81 -12.12 3.06 -13.60
C ALA A 81 -12.94 1.96 -14.33
N VAL A 82 -13.15 0.81 -13.67
CA VAL A 82 -13.88 -0.34 -14.26
C VAL A 82 -15.36 -0.41 -13.84
N GLU A 83 -15.89 0.59 -13.14
CA GLU A 83 -17.26 0.60 -12.59
C GLU A 83 -18.35 0.21 -13.60
N ASP A 84 -18.22 0.69 -14.85
CA ASP A 84 -19.17 0.43 -15.94
C ASP A 84 -18.74 -0.72 -16.87
N THR A 85 -17.85 -1.61 -16.40
CA THR A 85 -17.29 -2.71 -17.22
C THR A 85 -17.34 -4.04 -16.46
N ASP A 86 -17.09 -5.16 -17.17
CA ASP A 86 -16.91 -6.48 -16.56
C ASP A 86 -15.43 -6.81 -16.27
N ILE A 87 -14.53 -5.84 -16.31
CA ILE A 87 -13.09 -6.06 -16.11
C ILE A 87 -12.84 -6.28 -14.61
N PRO A 88 -12.37 -7.46 -14.18
CA PRO A 88 -12.04 -7.69 -12.79
C PRO A 88 -10.73 -7.01 -12.39
N VAL A 89 -10.68 -6.55 -11.14
CA VAL A 89 -9.48 -6.01 -10.49
C VAL A 89 -8.96 -7.01 -9.47
N VAL A 90 -7.67 -7.33 -9.54
CA VAL A 90 -6.97 -8.16 -8.54
C VAL A 90 -5.95 -7.30 -7.82
N TYR A 91 -6.23 -6.97 -6.57
CA TYR A 91 -5.31 -6.14 -5.79
C TYR A 91 -4.22 -6.95 -5.10
N SER A 92 -3.08 -6.30 -4.88
CA SER A 92 -1.96 -6.79 -4.08
C SER A 92 -1.41 -5.66 -3.21
N ALA A 93 -0.93 -5.96 -2.02
CA ALA A 93 -0.45 -4.98 -1.06
C ALA A 93 -1.52 -3.90 -0.73
N VAL A 94 -2.72 -4.35 -0.40
CA VAL A 94 -3.79 -3.50 0.16
C VAL A 94 -3.88 -3.78 1.65
N THR A 95 -3.61 -2.77 2.47
CA THR A 95 -3.48 -2.94 3.92
C THR A 95 -4.83 -3.25 4.58
N ASP A 96 -5.87 -2.50 4.21
CA ASP A 96 -7.22 -2.69 4.73
C ASP A 96 -8.25 -2.60 3.59
N PRO A 97 -8.63 -3.73 2.97
CA PRO A 97 -9.62 -3.74 1.90
C PRO A 97 -11.00 -3.23 2.32
N ALA A 98 -11.40 -3.44 3.58
CA ALA A 98 -12.68 -2.97 4.10
C ALA A 98 -12.69 -1.44 4.23
N ALA A 99 -11.63 -0.86 4.81
CA ALA A 99 -11.48 0.60 4.90
C ALA A 99 -11.35 1.26 3.52
N ALA A 100 -10.76 0.55 2.55
CA ALA A 100 -10.68 0.99 1.16
C ALA A 100 -12.02 0.90 0.40
N GLY A 101 -13.09 0.36 1.04
CA GLY A 101 -14.41 0.28 0.45
C GLY A 101 -14.62 -0.88 -0.52
N PHE A 102 -13.78 -1.94 -0.44
CA PHE A 102 -13.87 -3.08 -1.37
C PHE A 102 -14.86 -4.16 -0.90
N ASP A 103 -15.36 -4.05 0.33
CA ASP A 103 -16.33 -5.01 0.87
C ASP A 103 -17.67 -4.92 0.13
N GLY A 104 -18.08 -6.06 -0.46
CA GLY A 104 -19.32 -6.16 -1.20
C GLY A 104 -19.23 -5.82 -2.69
N GLU A 105 -18.08 -5.39 -3.17
CA GLU A 105 -17.81 -5.18 -4.60
C GLU A 105 -17.54 -6.53 -5.28
N GLU A 106 -18.28 -6.82 -6.37
CA GLU A 106 -18.23 -8.14 -7.02
C GLU A 106 -17.05 -8.29 -7.97
N ASN A 107 -16.53 -7.16 -8.48
CA ASN A 107 -15.48 -7.16 -9.51
C ASN A 107 -14.07 -6.89 -8.98
N ILE A 108 -13.86 -6.95 -7.66
CA ILE A 108 -12.53 -6.81 -7.04
C ILE A 108 -12.23 -7.92 -6.05
N THR A 109 -11.02 -8.42 -6.07
CA THR A 109 -10.48 -9.40 -5.11
C THR A 109 -8.96 -9.25 -5.00
N GLY A 110 -8.32 -9.90 -4.04
CA GLY A 110 -6.85 -9.85 -3.95
C GLY A 110 -6.29 -10.29 -2.62
N THR A 111 -5.09 -9.80 -2.30
CA THR A 111 -4.34 -10.13 -1.09
C THR A 111 -4.04 -8.90 -0.26
N SER A 112 -4.38 -8.96 1.03
CA SER A 112 -4.06 -7.92 2.00
C SER A 112 -2.64 -8.11 2.56
N ASP A 113 -1.99 -6.99 2.86
CA ASP A 113 -0.73 -6.90 3.61
C ASP A 113 -0.91 -6.28 4.99
N ALA A 114 -2.06 -6.49 5.62
CA ALA A 114 -2.41 -5.95 6.92
C ALA A 114 -1.29 -6.17 7.97
N LEU A 115 -0.91 -5.10 8.67
CA LEU A 115 0.12 -5.17 9.70
C LEU A 115 -0.41 -5.84 10.97
N ASN A 116 0.42 -6.68 11.57
CA ASN A 116 0.21 -7.10 12.95
C ASN A 116 0.83 -6.04 13.89
N THR A 117 0.14 -4.91 14.03
CA THR A 117 0.63 -3.76 14.80
C THR A 117 0.93 -4.13 16.25
N ASP A 118 0.09 -4.96 16.88
CA ASP A 118 0.32 -5.43 18.25
C ASP A 118 1.66 -6.19 18.38
N ALA A 119 1.98 -7.06 17.44
CA ALA A 119 3.24 -7.80 17.46
C ALA A 119 4.45 -6.86 17.26
N ILE A 120 4.34 -5.87 16.39
CA ILE A 120 5.39 -4.87 16.17
C ILE A 120 5.60 -4.02 17.43
N MET A 121 4.53 -3.53 18.04
CA MET A 121 4.60 -2.73 19.26
C MET A 121 5.16 -3.55 20.44
N ASN A 122 4.78 -4.83 20.56
CA ASN A 122 5.38 -5.74 21.54
C ASN A 122 6.87 -5.95 21.28
N LEU A 123 7.32 -6.04 20.04
CA LEU A 123 8.74 -6.13 19.71
C LEU A 123 9.50 -4.86 20.12
N ILE A 124 8.95 -3.67 19.85
CA ILE A 124 9.52 -2.38 20.25
C ILE A 124 9.74 -2.35 21.78
N THR A 125 8.73 -2.74 22.53
CA THR A 125 8.79 -2.75 24.00
C THR A 125 9.71 -3.85 24.55
N ALA A 126 9.80 -4.99 23.89
CA ALA A 126 10.72 -6.06 24.27
C ALA A 126 12.19 -5.68 24.06
N VAL A 127 12.50 -4.96 22.98
CA VAL A 127 13.86 -4.44 22.71
C VAL A 127 14.20 -3.26 23.62
N ASN A 128 13.22 -2.45 24.00
CA ASN A 128 13.37 -1.28 24.86
C ASN A 128 12.40 -1.36 26.06
N PRO A 129 12.68 -2.18 27.08
CA PRO A 129 11.74 -2.38 28.21
C PRO A 129 11.40 -1.10 28.99
N ASP A 130 12.31 -0.13 28.99
CA ASP A 130 12.15 1.15 29.68
C ASP A 130 11.62 2.27 28.77
N ILE A 131 10.98 1.91 27.64
CA ILE A 131 10.45 2.90 26.72
C ILE A 131 9.20 3.55 27.32
N ASP A 132 9.19 4.87 27.41
CA ASP A 132 8.10 5.66 27.96
C ASP A 132 7.38 6.52 26.89
N THR A 133 8.02 6.67 25.72
CA THR A 133 7.51 7.52 24.63
C THR A 133 7.93 6.94 23.29
N ILE A 134 6.96 6.76 22.38
CA ILE A 134 7.15 6.27 20.99
C ILE A 134 6.77 7.38 20.02
N GLY A 135 7.56 7.57 18.97
CA GLY A 135 7.20 8.41 17.83
C GLY A 135 6.29 7.65 16.86
N LEU A 136 5.24 8.30 16.37
CA LEU A 136 4.40 7.79 15.29
C LEU A 136 4.61 8.69 14.07
N LEU A 137 5.14 8.13 12.97
CA LEU A 137 5.45 8.84 11.74
C LEU A 137 4.65 8.24 10.59
N TYR A 138 3.82 9.04 9.94
CA TYR A 138 2.92 8.57 8.89
C TYR A 138 2.40 9.71 8.02
N ASP A 139 1.78 9.37 6.88
CA ASP A 139 1.03 10.30 6.03
C ASP A 139 -0.47 10.15 6.30
N LEU A 140 -1.10 11.24 6.78
CA LEU A 140 -2.54 11.27 7.06
C LEU A 140 -3.42 11.07 5.81
N SER A 141 -2.90 11.30 4.63
CA SER A 141 -3.63 11.14 3.37
C SER A 141 -3.64 9.70 2.86
N GLN A 142 -2.88 8.81 3.49
CA GLN A 142 -2.80 7.39 3.11
C GLN A 142 -3.76 6.55 3.96
N ASP A 143 -4.77 5.96 3.32
CA ASP A 143 -5.72 5.07 3.99
C ASP A 143 -5.04 3.88 4.66
N SER A 144 -3.94 3.38 4.07
CA SER A 144 -3.11 2.31 4.62
C SER A 144 -2.52 2.62 6.00
N SER A 145 -2.41 3.90 6.39
CA SER A 145 -1.89 4.31 7.70
C SER A 145 -2.94 4.30 8.80
N THR A 146 -4.21 4.46 8.47
CA THR A 146 -5.28 4.80 9.43
C THR A 146 -5.42 3.76 10.54
N GLN A 147 -5.64 2.49 10.18
CA GLN A 147 -5.86 1.43 11.16
C GLN A 147 -4.59 1.13 11.97
N ALA A 148 -3.44 1.03 11.31
CA ALA A 148 -2.17 0.74 11.99
C ALA A 148 -1.80 1.80 13.03
N ILE A 149 -2.05 3.08 12.74
CA ILE A 149 -1.83 4.18 13.70
C ILE A 149 -2.85 4.15 14.84
N ALA A 150 -4.12 3.86 14.57
CA ALA A 150 -5.13 3.69 15.61
C ALA A 150 -4.77 2.55 16.57
N ASP A 151 -4.33 1.41 16.05
CA ASP A 151 -3.90 0.26 16.84
C ASP A 151 -2.64 0.57 17.67
N ALA A 152 -1.65 1.28 17.09
CA ALA A 152 -0.45 1.70 17.80
C ALA A 152 -0.77 2.64 18.98
N LYS A 153 -1.70 3.59 18.78
CA LYS A 153 -2.19 4.47 19.86
C LYS A 153 -2.89 3.67 20.95
N ALA A 154 -3.81 2.78 20.57
CA ALA A 154 -4.52 1.91 21.51
C ALA A 154 -3.55 1.04 22.34
N PHE A 155 -2.50 0.51 21.69
CA PHE A 155 -1.45 -0.22 22.38
C PHE A 155 -0.71 0.67 23.39
N CYS A 156 -0.32 1.87 22.99
CA CYS A 156 0.37 2.82 23.86
C CYS A 156 -0.50 3.20 25.07
N ASP A 157 -1.76 3.55 24.85
CA ASP A 157 -2.70 3.90 25.91
C ASP A 157 -2.89 2.75 26.92
N LYS A 158 -3.06 1.53 26.42
CA LYS A 158 -3.21 0.32 27.23
C LYS A 158 -1.98 0.03 28.12
N ASN A 159 -0.80 0.35 27.62
CA ASN A 159 0.48 0.06 28.31
C ASN A 159 1.06 1.27 29.05
N GLY A 160 0.38 2.42 29.07
CA GLY A 160 0.84 3.65 29.73
C GLY A 160 2.06 4.28 29.07
N ILE A 161 2.27 4.01 27.78
CA ILE A 161 3.34 4.57 26.94
C ILE A 161 2.82 5.85 26.30
N LYS A 162 3.57 6.93 26.33
CA LYS A 162 3.25 8.17 25.62
C LYS A 162 3.60 8.02 24.14
N TYR A 163 2.93 8.79 23.29
CA TYR A 163 3.32 8.89 21.88
C TYR A 163 3.37 10.35 21.41
N ILE A 164 4.23 10.58 20.42
CA ILE A 164 4.35 11.86 19.71
C ILE A 164 4.11 11.60 18.24
N GLU A 165 3.09 12.26 17.69
CA GLU A 165 2.75 12.10 16.28
C GLU A 165 3.43 13.18 15.43
N LYS A 166 3.92 12.76 14.28
CA LYS A 166 4.38 13.64 13.21
C LYS A 166 3.93 13.10 11.86
N ASN A 167 3.53 14.01 11.00
CA ASN A 167 3.00 13.70 9.67
C ASN A 167 3.84 14.36 8.59
N GLY A 168 3.91 13.71 7.42
CA GLY A 168 4.50 14.28 6.22
C GLY A 168 3.82 13.68 5.00
N THR A 169 3.44 14.52 4.04
CA THR A 169 2.79 14.13 2.78
C THR A 169 3.77 14.18 1.60
N THR A 170 4.99 14.64 1.86
CA THR A 170 6.10 14.69 0.90
C THR A 170 7.37 14.19 1.55
N THR A 171 8.35 13.72 0.76
CA THR A 171 9.66 13.28 1.25
C THR A 171 10.33 14.33 2.16
N ALA A 172 10.27 15.62 1.79
CA ALA A 172 10.86 16.69 2.60
C ALA A 172 10.16 16.86 3.95
N GLU A 173 8.84 16.77 3.99
CA GLU A 173 8.07 16.83 5.24
C GLU A 173 8.31 15.60 6.12
N VAL A 174 8.43 14.41 5.54
CA VAL A 174 8.78 13.19 6.26
C VAL A 174 10.14 13.32 6.93
N GLN A 175 11.15 13.85 6.22
CA GLN A 175 12.47 14.09 6.79
C GLN A 175 12.40 15.07 7.98
N MET A 176 11.72 16.20 7.82
CA MET A 176 11.53 17.18 8.90
C MET A 176 10.76 16.57 10.08
N ALA A 177 9.75 15.75 9.82
CA ALA A 177 8.98 15.06 10.83
C ALA A 177 9.83 14.06 11.62
N ALA A 178 10.67 13.29 10.93
CA ALA A 178 11.63 12.35 11.54
C ALA A 178 12.65 13.09 12.43
N GLU A 179 13.24 14.18 11.93
CA GLU A 179 14.16 15.01 12.71
C GLU A 179 13.49 15.58 13.97
N ALA A 180 12.23 16.03 13.87
CA ALA A 180 11.48 16.55 15.01
C ALA A 180 11.18 15.45 16.04
N LEU A 181 10.91 14.22 15.63
CA LEU A 181 10.76 13.07 16.54
C LEU A 181 12.07 12.77 17.25
N ILE A 182 13.19 12.72 16.53
CA ILE A 182 14.53 12.50 17.11
C ILE A 182 14.84 13.61 18.12
N ALA A 183 14.60 14.87 17.76
CA ALA A 183 14.81 16.01 18.67
C ALA A 183 13.92 15.97 19.93
N SER A 184 12.77 15.32 19.86
CA SER A 184 11.87 15.09 21.00
C SER A 184 12.38 14.02 21.97
N GLY A 185 13.45 13.30 21.62
CA GLY A 185 14.07 12.29 22.46
C GLY A 185 13.35 10.93 22.47
N VAL A 186 12.46 10.66 21.49
CA VAL A 186 11.86 9.32 21.34
C VAL A 186 12.94 8.28 21.06
N LYS A 187 12.77 7.08 21.62
CA LYS A 187 13.75 5.98 21.49
C LYS A 187 13.36 4.97 20.42
N ALA A 188 12.15 5.05 19.93
CA ALA A 188 11.64 4.25 18.81
C ALA A 188 10.64 5.08 18.01
N VAL A 189 10.57 4.81 16.72
CA VAL A 189 9.57 5.36 15.81
C VAL A 189 8.84 4.19 15.17
N PHE A 190 7.51 4.22 15.22
CA PHE A 190 6.65 3.31 14.48
C PHE A 190 6.18 4.01 13.20
N THR A 191 6.28 3.30 12.09
CA THR A 191 5.72 3.71 10.79
C THR A 191 4.86 2.56 10.23
N PRO A 192 3.68 2.85 9.66
CA PRO A 192 2.88 1.84 8.96
C PRO A 192 3.43 1.52 7.56
N THR A 193 2.73 0.67 6.80
CA THR A 193 2.98 0.42 5.37
C THR A 193 2.48 1.59 4.50
N ASP A 194 3.08 2.72 4.71
CA ASP A 194 2.74 4.01 4.12
C ASP A 194 3.65 4.29 2.92
N ASN A 195 3.06 4.48 1.74
CA ASN A 195 3.84 4.66 0.51
C ASN A 195 4.69 5.93 0.52
N THR A 196 4.23 7.00 1.16
CA THR A 196 4.99 8.26 1.28
C THR A 196 6.20 8.07 2.18
N ILE A 197 6.03 7.40 3.33
CA ILE A 197 7.13 7.10 4.25
C ILE A 197 8.13 6.14 3.63
N MET A 198 7.64 5.10 2.92
CA MET A 198 8.49 4.07 2.32
C MET A 198 9.36 4.60 1.17
N THR A 199 9.00 5.73 0.56
CA THR A 199 9.75 6.37 -0.52
C THR A 199 10.59 7.58 -0.08
N ALA A 200 10.51 7.99 1.17
CA ALA A 200 11.25 9.10 1.76
C ALA A 200 12.57 8.62 2.37
#